data_ab1ff1bd71ab3a732e726ba6814553a2
#
_entry.id   ab1ff1bd71ab3a732e726ba6814553a2
#
_cell.length_a   1.000
_cell.length_b   1.000
_cell.length_c   1.000
_cell.angle_alpha   90.00
_cell.angle_beta   90.00
_cell.angle_gamma   90.00
#
_symmetry.space_group_name_H-M   'P 1'
#
loop_
_entity.id
_entity.type
_entity.pdbx_description
1 polymer ?
#
loop_
_entity_poly.entity_id
_entity_poly.type
_entity_poly.pdbx_seq_one_letter_code
_entity_poly.pdbx_strand_id
1 'polypeptide(L)'
;MGSRLGPHALMAGVFSSMALPCLTHPDLIARLFLTGGPLSSRERLLMRCFGSQALLTGIAIGVGRWDARAYKVWAAAIVPFFAFDAAAYVSGFLTTAGAVGDAAGNAAFLVLSYLAAKELKTRA
;
A
#
# COMPACT_ATOMS: atom_id res chain seq x y z
N MET A 1 -29.73 -1.24 -7.78
CA MET A 1 -28.77 -2.26 -7.32
C MET A 1 -27.46 -1.56 -6.96
N GLY A 2 -27.18 -1.40 -5.70
CA GLY A 2 -25.91 -0.85 -5.26
C GLY A 2 -24.79 -1.84 -5.61
N SER A 3 -23.92 -1.49 -6.55
CA SER A 3 -22.66 -2.18 -6.73
C SER A 3 -21.87 -2.00 -5.44
N ARG A 4 -21.84 -3.00 -4.59
CA ARG A 4 -20.91 -2.99 -3.45
C ARG A 4 -19.52 -2.90 -4.03
N LEU A 5 -18.85 -1.78 -3.79
CA LEU A 5 -17.46 -1.62 -4.16
C LEU A 5 -16.70 -2.79 -3.56
N GLY A 6 -16.07 -3.59 -4.41
CA GLY A 6 -15.28 -4.73 -3.95
C GLY A 6 -14.04 -4.28 -3.15
N PRO A 7 -13.41 -5.19 -2.40
CA PRO A 7 -12.22 -4.87 -1.62
C PRO A 7 -11.11 -4.21 -2.44
N HIS A 8 -10.99 -4.54 -3.72
CA HIS A 8 -10.01 -3.90 -4.63
C HIS A 8 -10.26 -2.41 -4.83
N ALA A 9 -11.52 -1.96 -4.84
CA ALA A 9 -11.83 -0.53 -4.94
C ALA A 9 -11.40 0.24 -3.68
N LEU A 10 -11.56 -0.35 -2.50
CA LEU A 10 -11.04 0.20 -1.25
C LEU A 10 -9.51 0.28 -1.29
N MET A 11 -8.85 -0.78 -1.72
CA MET A 11 -7.39 -0.81 -1.89
C MET A 11 -6.91 0.26 -2.86
N ALA A 12 -7.58 0.42 -4.00
CA ALA A 12 -7.29 1.47 -4.97
C ALA A 12 -7.41 2.87 -4.36
N GLY A 13 -8.46 3.12 -3.59
CA GLY A 13 -8.68 4.38 -2.90
C GLY A 13 -7.57 4.69 -1.89
N VAL A 14 -7.18 3.71 -1.08
CA VAL A 14 -6.12 3.87 -0.07
C VAL A 14 -4.76 4.11 -0.75
N PHE A 15 -4.39 3.32 -1.76
CA PHE A 15 -3.15 3.52 -2.51
C PHE A 15 -3.06 4.90 -3.14
N SER A 16 -4.13 5.32 -3.80
CA SER A 16 -4.18 6.63 -4.47
C SER A 16 -4.11 7.78 -3.46
N SER A 17 -4.82 7.66 -2.34
CA SER A 17 -4.81 8.66 -1.27
C SER A 17 -3.43 8.80 -0.60
N MET A 18 -2.70 7.70 -0.45
CA MET A 18 -1.35 7.71 0.10
C MET A 18 -0.31 8.20 -0.92
N ALA A 19 -0.53 7.93 -2.21
CA ALA A 19 0.36 8.34 -3.28
C ALA A 19 0.39 9.86 -3.47
N LEU A 20 -0.74 10.52 -3.37
CA LEU A 20 -0.85 11.97 -3.59
C LEU A 20 0.05 12.80 -2.68
N PRO A 21 0.09 12.60 -1.34
CA PRO A 21 1.04 13.31 -0.48
C PRO A 21 2.50 13.04 -0.80
N CYS A 22 2.85 11.83 -1.23
CA CYS A 22 4.21 11.50 -1.66
C CYS A 22 4.64 12.32 -2.89
N LEU A 23 3.70 12.62 -3.78
CA LEU A 23 3.93 13.46 -4.96
C LEU A 23 4.01 14.94 -4.63
N THR A 24 3.09 15.43 -3.81
CA THR A 24 2.89 16.86 -3.57
C THR A 24 3.67 17.39 -2.36
N HIS A 25 3.78 16.59 -1.30
CA HIS A 25 4.38 16.95 -0.02
C HIS A 25 5.32 15.86 0.50
N PRO A 26 6.39 15.51 -0.23
CA PRO A 26 7.28 14.42 0.15
C PRO A 26 7.95 14.63 1.51
N ASP A 27 8.28 15.85 1.87
CA ASP A 27 8.89 16.16 3.17
C ASP A 27 7.95 15.92 4.34
N LEU A 28 6.64 16.13 4.16
CA LEU A 28 5.64 15.83 5.19
C LEU A 28 5.57 14.33 5.45
N ILE A 29 5.50 13.53 4.40
CA ILE A 29 5.47 12.07 4.50
C ILE A 29 6.75 11.55 5.16
N ALA A 30 7.91 12.09 4.76
CA ALA A 30 9.18 11.71 5.37
C ALA A 30 9.22 12.00 6.88
N ARG A 31 8.74 13.16 7.31
CA ARG A 31 8.70 13.50 8.77
C ARG A 31 7.81 12.55 9.57
N LEU A 32 6.73 12.08 8.98
CA LEU A 32 5.79 11.20 9.68
C LEU A 32 6.27 9.75 9.75
N PHE A 33 6.89 9.25 8.67
CA PHE A 33 7.14 7.82 8.50
C PHE A 33 8.61 7.43 8.52
N LEU A 34 9.52 8.35 8.19
CA LEU A 34 10.95 8.10 8.13
C LEU A 34 11.69 8.77 9.27
N THR A 35 12.79 8.15 9.69
CA THR A 35 13.76 8.77 10.59
C THR A 35 14.75 9.62 9.79
N GLY A 36 15.48 10.48 10.47
CA GLY A 36 16.48 11.32 9.84
C GLY A 36 16.03 12.78 9.68
N GLY A 37 16.87 13.58 9.07
CA GLY A 37 16.63 14.98 8.83
C GLY A 37 15.82 15.27 7.57
N PRO A 38 15.85 16.53 7.09
CA PRO A 38 15.20 16.93 5.85
C PRO A 38 15.68 16.09 4.67
N LEU A 39 14.78 15.80 3.72
CA LEU A 39 15.12 15.07 2.51
C LEU A 39 16.08 15.85 1.64
N SER A 40 17.09 15.18 1.11
CA SER A 40 17.89 15.68 0.00
C SER A 40 17.07 15.78 -1.29
N SER A 41 17.59 16.47 -2.30
CA SER A 41 16.92 16.56 -3.61
C SER A 41 16.70 15.19 -4.26
N ARG A 42 17.66 14.28 -4.09
CA ARG A 42 17.56 12.90 -4.61
C ARG A 42 16.47 12.10 -3.88
N GLU A 43 16.41 12.23 -2.57
CA GLU A 43 15.38 11.55 -1.76
C GLU A 43 13.98 12.08 -2.06
N ARG A 44 13.81 13.39 -2.27
CA ARG A 44 12.54 13.96 -2.75
C ARG A 44 12.15 13.41 -4.11
N LEU A 45 13.09 13.29 -5.03
CA LEU A 45 12.84 12.69 -6.34
C LEU A 45 12.39 11.24 -6.20
N LEU A 46 13.07 10.43 -5.39
CA LEU A 46 12.70 9.04 -5.14
C LEU A 46 11.33 8.92 -4.49
N MET A 47 11.01 9.78 -3.53
CA MET A 47 9.69 9.81 -2.90
C MET A 47 8.57 10.14 -3.91
N ARG A 48 8.82 11.07 -4.82
CA ARG A 48 7.88 11.40 -5.90
C ARG A 48 7.76 10.27 -6.92
N CYS A 49 8.85 9.60 -7.26
CA CYS A 49 8.82 8.39 -8.09
C CYS A 49 7.99 7.29 -7.42
N PHE A 50 8.19 7.06 -6.13
CA PHE A 50 7.37 6.13 -5.36
C PHE A 50 5.89 6.52 -5.40
N GLY A 51 5.57 7.78 -5.16
CA GLY A 51 4.20 8.29 -5.23
C GLY A 51 3.57 8.09 -6.61
N SER A 52 4.32 8.33 -7.68
CA SER A 52 3.86 8.10 -9.05
C SER A 52 3.56 6.63 -9.31
N GLN A 53 4.42 5.72 -8.87
CA GLN A 53 4.22 4.28 -9.00
C GLN A 53 3.03 3.80 -8.14
N ALA A 54 2.90 4.30 -6.93
CA ALA A 54 1.79 3.97 -6.05
C ALA A 54 0.45 4.47 -6.62
N LEU A 55 0.42 5.66 -7.22
CA LEU A 55 -0.78 6.18 -7.89
C LEU A 55 -1.16 5.33 -9.10
N LEU A 56 -0.19 4.98 -9.94
CA LEU A 56 -0.40 4.09 -11.09
C LEU A 56 -0.93 2.72 -10.64
N THR A 57 -0.34 2.18 -9.57
CA THR A 57 -0.80 0.92 -8.96
C THR A 57 -2.23 1.04 -8.46
N GLY A 58 -2.57 2.12 -7.76
CA GLY A 58 -3.93 2.40 -7.28
C GLY A 58 -4.94 2.45 -8.42
N ILE A 59 -4.63 3.14 -9.50
CA ILE A 59 -5.48 3.21 -10.70
C ILE A 59 -5.65 1.81 -11.32
N ALA A 60 -4.56 1.08 -11.50
CA ALA A 60 -4.59 -0.27 -12.08
C ALA A 60 -5.43 -1.24 -11.24
N ILE A 61 -5.32 -1.18 -9.92
CA ILE A 61 -6.15 -1.94 -8.99
C ILE A 61 -7.64 -1.58 -9.17
N GLY A 62 -7.95 -0.29 -9.26
CA GLY A 62 -9.33 0.20 -9.34
C GLY A 62 -10.04 -0.18 -10.62
N VAL A 63 -9.35 -0.16 -11.77
CA VAL A 63 -9.92 -0.48 -13.09
C VAL A 63 -9.80 -1.95 -13.46
N GLY A 64 -8.96 -2.71 -12.75
CA GLY A 64 -8.74 -4.13 -13.02
C GLY A 64 -9.95 -5.00 -12.67
N ARG A 65 -10.07 -6.12 -13.36
CA ARG A 65 -11.01 -7.18 -12.98
C ARG A 65 -10.32 -8.13 -12.01
N TRP A 66 -10.89 -8.28 -10.84
CA TRP A 66 -10.32 -9.07 -9.76
C TRP A 66 -11.13 -10.35 -9.56
N ASP A 67 -10.50 -11.47 -9.85
CA ASP A 67 -10.99 -12.81 -9.55
C ASP A 67 -10.31 -13.39 -8.30
N ALA A 68 -10.69 -14.59 -7.91
CA ALA A 68 -10.12 -15.26 -6.75
C ALA A 68 -8.60 -15.49 -6.88
N ARG A 69 -8.09 -15.67 -8.09
CA ARG A 69 -6.66 -15.85 -8.34
C ARG A 69 -5.90 -14.55 -8.13
N ALA A 70 -6.42 -13.45 -8.68
CA ALA A 70 -5.81 -12.12 -8.52
C ALA A 70 -5.68 -11.75 -7.03
N TYR A 71 -6.74 -11.94 -6.24
CA TYR A 71 -6.69 -11.70 -4.81
C TYR A 71 -5.68 -12.58 -4.06
N LYS A 72 -5.55 -13.87 -4.44
CA LYS A 72 -4.56 -14.76 -3.83
C LYS A 72 -3.13 -14.34 -4.14
N VAL A 73 -2.87 -13.99 -5.39
CA VAL A 73 -1.55 -13.52 -5.83
C VAL A 73 -1.19 -12.23 -5.10
N TRP A 74 -2.15 -11.31 -4.98
CA TRP A 74 -1.94 -10.06 -4.25
C TRP A 74 -1.65 -10.31 -2.76
N ALA A 75 -2.42 -11.17 -2.11
CA ALA A 75 -2.19 -11.55 -0.72
C ALA A 75 -0.79 -12.15 -0.52
N ALA A 76 -0.36 -13.04 -1.41
CA ALA A 76 0.98 -13.61 -1.36
C ALA A 76 2.07 -12.56 -1.58
N ALA A 77 1.86 -11.62 -2.50
CA ALA A 77 2.80 -10.55 -2.81
C ALA A 77 2.98 -9.53 -1.67
N ILE A 78 1.99 -9.39 -0.79
CA ILE A 78 2.09 -8.50 0.39
C ILE A 78 3.01 -9.09 1.46
N VAL A 79 3.09 -10.41 1.61
CA VAL A 79 3.81 -11.06 2.71
C VAL A 79 5.26 -10.59 2.85
N PRO A 80 6.07 -10.46 1.79
CA PRO A 80 7.45 -9.95 1.92
C PRO A 80 7.55 -8.54 2.49
N PHE A 81 6.52 -7.71 2.36
CA PHE A 81 6.54 -6.35 2.89
C PHE A 81 6.60 -6.30 4.42
N PHE A 82 6.05 -7.29 5.12
CA PHE A 82 6.18 -7.39 6.57
C PHE A 82 7.64 -7.59 7.00
N ALA A 83 8.39 -8.42 6.28
CA ALA A 83 9.81 -8.62 6.53
C ALA A 83 10.61 -7.35 6.19
N PHE A 84 10.27 -6.68 5.10
CA PHE A 84 10.89 -5.41 4.71
C PHE A 84 10.64 -4.32 5.76
N ASP A 85 9.42 -4.15 6.23
CA ASP A 85 9.07 -3.17 7.26
C ASP A 85 9.79 -3.44 8.56
N ALA A 86 9.84 -4.70 9.01
CA ALA A 86 10.56 -5.10 10.19
C ALA A 86 12.06 -4.79 10.06
N ALA A 87 12.68 -5.12 8.95
CA ALA A 87 14.08 -4.83 8.68
C ALA A 87 14.36 -3.32 8.65
N ALA A 88 13.51 -2.55 7.99
CA ALA A 88 13.64 -1.09 7.91
C ALA A 88 13.48 -0.43 9.29
N TYR A 89 12.56 -0.93 10.12
CA TYR A 89 12.36 -0.42 11.47
C TYR A 89 13.55 -0.74 12.40
N VAL A 90 14.00 -1.99 12.40
CA VAL A 90 15.15 -2.43 13.21
C VAL A 90 16.43 -1.70 12.79
N SER A 91 16.57 -1.41 11.49
CA SER A 91 17.70 -0.63 10.96
C SER A 91 17.60 0.87 11.24
N GLY A 92 16.51 1.33 11.85
CA GLY A 92 16.31 2.71 12.26
C GLY A 92 15.88 3.67 11.15
N PHE A 93 15.39 3.15 10.02
CA PHE A 93 14.91 3.98 8.91
C PHE A 93 13.44 4.41 9.02
N LEU A 94 12.61 3.62 9.73
CA LEU A 94 11.21 3.93 9.95
C LEU A 94 10.97 4.44 11.38
N THR A 95 10.08 5.42 11.48
CA THR A 95 9.49 5.77 12.78
C THR A 95 8.56 4.65 13.24
N THR A 96 8.26 4.58 14.54
CA THR A 96 7.26 3.63 15.05
C THR A 96 5.91 3.84 14.37
N ALA A 97 5.49 5.09 14.17
CA ALA A 97 4.26 5.40 13.43
C ALA A 97 4.31 4.89 11.98
N GLY A 98 5.44 5.04 11.30
CA GLY A 98 5.66 4.54 9.94
C GLY A 98 5.58 3.02 9.88
N ALA A 99 6.29 2.33 10.76
CA ALA A 99 6.30 0.87 10.80
C ALA A 99 4.92 0.29 11.14
N VAL A 100 4.25 0.81 12.16
CA VAL A 100 2.91 0.35 12.56
C VAL A 100 1.87 0.68 11.50
N GLY A 101 1.91 1.89 10.94
CA GLY A 101 0.97 2.32 9.90
C GLY A 101 1.06 1.46 8.64
N ASP A 102 2.27 1.20 8.16
CA ASP A 102 2.48 0.39 6.96
C ASP A 102 2.13 -1.08 7.21
N ALA A 103 2.57 -1.65 8.33
CA ALA A 103 2.22 -3.02 8.71
C ALA A 103 0.71 -3.20 8.89
N ALA A 104 0.00 -2.25 9.50
CA ALA A 104 -1.44 -2.29 9.65
C ALA A 104 -2.17 -2.22 8.31
N GLY A 105 -1.72 -1.36 7.39
CA GLY A 105 -2.26 -1.26 6.03
C GLY A 105 -2.05 -2.55 5.25
N ASN A 106 -0.86 -3.12 5.29
CA ASN A 106 -0.54 -4.38 4.64
C ASN A 106 -1.35 -5.55 5.23
N ALA A 107 -1.50 -5.61 6.55
CA ALA A 107 -2.34 -6.62 7.22
C ALA A 107 -3.81 -6.51 6.80
N ALA A 108 -4.36 -5.30 6.74
CA ALA A 108 -5.73 -5.07 6.28
C ALA A 108 -5.92 -5.56 4.83
N PHE A 109 -5.01 -5.23 3.92
CA PHE A 109 -5.07 -5.67 2.54
C PHE A 109 -4.90 -7.18 2.39
N LEU A 110 -4.03 -7.80 3.18
CA LEU A 110 -3.85 -9.24 3.22
C LEU A 110 -5.17 -9.94 3.61
N VAL A 111 -5.79 -9.51 4.70
CA VAL A 111 -7.04 -10.08 5.20
C VAL A 111 -8.19 -9.86 4.21
N LEU A 112 -8.36 -8.64 3.71
CA LEU A 112 -9.41 -8.33 2.73
C LEU A 112 -9.25 -9.13 1.44
N SER A 113 -8.03 -9.28 0.94
CA SER A 113 -7.73 -10.07 -0.25
C SER A 113 -8.02 -11.57 -0.04
N TYR A 114 -7.64 -12.10 1.12
CA TYR A 114 -7.92 -13.49 1.46
C TYR A 114 -9.42 -13.76 1.56
N LEU A 115 -10.17 -12.90 2.25
CA LEU A 115 -11.62 -13.04 2.40
C LEU A 115 -12.33 -12.91 1.04
N ALA A 116 -11.93 -11.97 0.20
CA ALA A 116 -12.48 -11.81 -1.14
C ALA A 116 -12.21 -13.04 -2.02
N ALA A 117 -11.00 -13.60 -1.97
CA ALA A 117 -10.65 -14.82 -2.70
C ALA A 117 -11.51 -16.01 -2.27
N LYS A 118 -11.74 -16.13 -0.96
CA LYS A 118 -12.59 -17.20 -0.40
C LYS A 118 -14.05 -17.05 -0.85
N GLU A 119 -14.60 -15.84 -0.76
CA GLU A 119 -15.98 -15.56 -1.15
C GLU A 119 -16.22 -15.84 -2.65
N LEU A 120 -15.31 -15.38 -3.53
CA LEU A 120 -15.42 -15.63 -4.96
C LEU A 120 -15.29 -17.11 -5.32
N LYS A 121 -14.49 -17.87 -4.58
CA LYS A 121 -14.37 -19.31 -4.79
C LYS A 121 -15.66 -20.05 -4.41
N THR A 122 -16.36 -19.61 -3.39
CA THR A 122 -17.62 -20.26 -2.95
C THR A 122 -18.80 -19.93 -3.86
N ARG A 123 -18.72 -18.85 -4.65
CA ARG A 123 -19.77 -18.45 -5.61
C ARG A 123 -19.60 -19.07 -7.00
N ALA A 124 -18.42 -19.58 -7.28
CA ALA A 124 -18.10 -20.24 -8.55
C ALA A 124 -18.44 -21.74 -8.47
#